data_2ac14e8c5a738e1068ac8badd618e96c
#
_entry.id   2ac14e8c5a738e1068ac8badd618e96c
#
_cell.length_a   1.000
_cell.length_b   1.000
_cell.length_c   1.000
_cell.angle_alpha   90.00
_cell.angle_beta   90.00
_cell.angle_gamma   90.00
#
_symmetry.space_group_name_H-M   'P 1'
#
loop_
_entity.id
_entity.type
_entity.pdbx_description
1 polymer ?
#
loop_
_entity_poly.entity_id
_entity_poly.type
_entity_poly.pdbx_seq_one_letter_code
_entity_poly.pdbx_strand_id
1 'polypeptide(L)'
;ERKGLDVYTTVTIPYVTAALGGKARIHTLYGDVDCNIKGGTQDGSKIRLRGKGIVSRKNPSIHGDQYVKVQIQVPKYLSPEAKKKLQEYSMMC
;
A
#
# COMPACT_ATOMS: atom_id res chain seq x y z
N GLU A 1 -2.84 -9.43 11.54
CA GLU A 1 -4.14 -10.02 11.93
C GLU A 1 -4.63 -11.00 10.88
N ARG A 2 -5.31 -12.05 11.31
CA ARG A 2 -5.82 -13.11 10.44
C ARG A 2 -7.29 -13.37 10.73
N LYS A 3 -8.04 -13.69 9.68
CA LYS A 3 -9.39 -14.23 9.81
C LYS A 3 -9.48 -15.45 8.90
N GLY A 4 -9.57 -16.63 9.51
CA GLY A 4 -9.54 -17.87 8.74
C GLY A 4 -8.21 -18.00 8.00
N LEU A 5 -8.27 -18.05 6.67
CA LEU A 5 -7.08 -18.13 5.82
C LEU A 5 -6.60 -16.76 5.31
N ASP A 6 -7.35 -15.70 5.57
CA ASP A 6 -6.99 -14.37 5.09
C ASP A 6 -6.05 -13.68 6.07
N VAL A 7 -5.19 -12.83 5.53
CA VAL A 7 -4.21 -12.05 6.29
C VAL A 7 -4.48 -10.57 6.09
N TYR A 8 -4.43 -9.80 7.16
CA TYR A 8 -4.68 -8.36 7.13
C TYR A 8 -3.42 -7.62 7.58
N THR A 9 -2.91 -6.77 6.72
CA THR A 9 -1.69 -5.99 6.98
C THR A 9 -1.90 -4.53 6.59
N THR A 10 -0.89 -3.71 6.87
CA THR A 10 -0.90 -2.29 6.53
C THR A 10 0.41 -1.95 5.82
N VAL A 11 0.32 -1.13 4.79
CA VAL A 11 1.49 -0.56 4.13
C VAL A 11 1.42 0.96 4.23
N THR A 12 2.56 1.59 4.52
CA THR A 12 2.67 3.05 4.57
C THR A 12 3.39 3.51 3.31
N ILE A 13 2.77 4.43 2.57
CA ILE A 13 3.36 4.97 1.36
C ILE A 13 3.48 6.49 1.47
N PRO A 14 4.47 7.10 0.79
CA PRO A 14 4.58 8.56 0.78
C PRO A 14 3.38 9.20 0.09
N TYR A 15 3.04 10.41 0.51
CA TYR A 15 1.96 11.18 -0.10
C TYR A 15 2.16 11.32 -1.62
N VAL A 16 3.39 11.57 -2.05
CA VAL A 16 3.69 11.75 -3.47
C VAL A 16 3.37 10.50 -4.28
N THR A 17 3.69 9.33 -3.74
CA THR A 17 3.36 8.06 -4.40
C THR A 17 1.86 7.86 -4.49
N ALA A 18 1.11 8.23 -3.45
CA ALA A 18 -0.34 8.12 -3.47
C ALA A 18 -0.95 9.07 -4.50
N ALA A 19 -0.40 10.28 -4.64
CA ALA A 19 -0.93 11.30 -5.55
C ALA A 19 -0.60 11.01 -7.01
N LEU A 20 0.65 10.64 -7.29
CA LEU A 20 1.14 10.43 -8.65
C LEU A 20 1.01 8.99 -9.15
N GLY A 21 0.92 8.06 -8.23
CA GLY A 21 1.05 6.66 -8.55
C GLY A 21 2.51 6.22 -8.48
N GLY A 22 2.72 4.92 -8.45
CA GLY A 22 4.06 4.35 -8.36
C GLY A 22 3.96 2.90 -7.94
N LYS A 23 5.03 2.41 -7.33
CA LYS A 23 5.08 1.04 -6.84
C LYS A 23 5.34 1.02 -5.35
N ALA A 24 4.69 0.08 -4.67
CA ALA A 24 4.94 -0.18 -3.27
C ALA A 24 5.34 -1.65 -3.11
N ARG A 25 6.34 -1.90 -2.28
CA ARG A 25 6.75 -3.26 -1.94
C ARG A 25 5.98 -3.71 -0.72
N ILE A 26 5.30 -4.82 -0.85
CA ILE A 26 4.46 -5.36 0.21
C ILE A 26 5.00 -6.71 0.64
N HIS A 27 5.18 -6.89 1.94
CA HIS A 27 5.61 -8.17 2.50
C HIS A 27 4.44 -9.14 2.56
N THR A 28 4.67 -10.34 2.05
CA THR A 28 3.69 -11.42 2.13
C THR A 28 4.32 -12.64 2.79
N LEU A 29 3.51 -13.63 3.10
CA LEU A 29 4.02 -14.91 3.63
C LEU A 29 4.92 -15.64 2.64
N TYR A 30 4.88 -15.25 1.37
CA TYR A 30 5.62 -15.90 0.27
C TYR A 30 6.69 -15.00 -0.32
N GLY A 31 7.13 -13.99 0.44
CA GLY A 31 8.12 -13.02 0.00
C GLY A 31 7.50 -11.68 -0.36
N ASP A 32 8.34 -10.76 -0.80
CA ASP A 32 7.90 -9.42 -1.15
C ASP A 32 7.32 -9.38 -2.55
N VAL A 33 6.26 -8.59 -2.73
CA VAL A 33 5.70 -8.32 -4.06
C VAL A 33 5.65 -6.82 -4.29
N ASP A 34 5.84 -6.41 -5.54
CA ASP A 34 5.68 -5.03 -5.94
C ASP A 34 4.26 -4.83 -6.46
N CYS A 35 3.55 -3.87 -5.87
CA CYS A 35 2.19 -3.53 -6.27
C CYS A 35 2.17 -2.16 -6.90
N ASN A 36 1.41 -2.02 -7.98
CA ASN A 36 1.18 -0.72 -8.61
C ASN A 36 0.17 0.07 -7.79
N ILE A 37 0.55 1.29 -7.43
CA ILE A 37 -0.31 2.23 -6.73
C ILE A 37 -0.85 3.20 -7.78
N LYS A 38 -2.16 3.28 -7.90
CA LYS A 38 -2.79 4.24 -8.82
C LYS A 38 -2.65 5.65 -8.28
N GLY A 39 -2.42 6.61 -9.18
CA GLY A 39 -2.48 8.02 -8.81
C GLY A 39 -3.84 8.37 -8.24
N GLY A 40 -3.87 9.16 -7.17
CA GLY A 40 -5.10 9.49 -6.48
C GLY A 40 -5.54 8.47 -5.42
N THR A 41 -4.67 7.53 -5.06
CA THR A 41 -4.97 6.57 -3.99
C THR A 41 -5.20 7.31 -2.67
N GLN A 42 -6.28 6.97 -2.00
CA GLN A 42 -6.67 7.62 -0.75
C GLN A 42 -6.19 6.83 0.46
N ASP A 43 -6.02 7.53 1.58
CA ASP A 43 -5.71 6.89 2.85
C ASP A 43 -6.86 5.95 3.22
N GLY A 44 -6.50 4.77 3.74
CA GLY A 44 -7.49 3.76 4.09
C GLY A 44 -7.93 2.87 2.95
N SER A 45 -7.43 3.09 1.73
CA SER A 45 -7.70 2.21 0.59
C SER A 45 -7.19 0.80 0.88
N LYS A 46 -7.86 -0.19 0.31
CA LYS A 46 -7.48 -1.60 0.51
C LYS A 46 -7.02 -2.21 -0.80
N ILE A 47 -5.96 -3.00 -0.70
CA ILE A 47 -5.44 -3.76 -1.82
C ILE A 47 -5.62 -5.24 -1.50
N ARG A 48 -6.19 -5.99 -2.43
CA ARG A 48 -6.34 -7.44 -2.29
C ARG A 48 -5.25 -8.15 -3.06
N LEU A 49 -4.48 -8.98 -2.36
CA LEU A 49 -3.46 -9.83 -2.98
C LEU A 49 -3.98 -11.26 -2.97
N ARG A 50 -4.47 -11.70 -4.11
CA ARG A 50 -5.09 -13.02 -4.25
C ARG A 50 -4.05 -14.12 -4.03
N GLY A 51 -4.44 -15.11 -3.23
CA GLY A 51 -3.63 -16.29 -2.99
C GLY A 51 -2.42 -16.04 -2.09
N LYS A 52 -2.32 -14.88 -1.45
CA LYS A 52 -1.20 -14.54 -0.56
C LYS A 52 -1.52 -14.73 0.92
N GLY A 53 -2.70 -15.26 1.22
CA GLY A 53 -3.05 -15.62 2.58
C GLY A 53 -2.50 -17.01 2.96
N ILE A 54 -3.11 -17.61 3.95
CA ILE A 54 -2.68 -18.88 4.51
C ILE A 54 -3.17 -20.04 3.64
N VAL A 55 -2.32 -21.05 3.49
CA VAL A 55 -2.68 -22.28 2.79
C VAL A 55 -3.55 -23.15 3.69
N SER A 56 -4.64 -23.69 3.15
CA SER A 56 -5.48 -24.63 3.89
C SER A 56 -4.73 -25.92 4.17
N ARG A 57 -4.80 -26.41 5.41
CA ARG A 57 -4.20 -27.70 5.77
C ARG A 57 -4.92 -28.87 5.12
N LYS A 58 -6.23 -28.74 4.95
CA LYS A 58 -7.06 -29.80 4.38
C LYS A 58 -6.90 -29.90 2.88
N ASN A 59 -6.66 -28.78 2.22
CA ASN A 59 -6.53 -28.72 0.77
C ASN A 59 -5.47 -27.70 0.39
N PRO A 60 -4.21 -28.15 0.12
CA PRO A 60 -3.11 -27.23 -0.19
C PRO A 60 -3.31 -26.37 -1.44
N SER A 61 -4.30 -26.68 -2.29
CA SER A 61 -4.60 -25.84 -3.44
C SER A 61 -5.48 -24.65 -3.07
N ILE A 62 -6.01 -24.60 -1.84
CA ILE A 62 -6.82 -23.49 -1.37
C ILE A 62 -5.97 -22.55 -0.55
N HIS A 63 -5.89 -21.29 -1.00
CA HIS A 63 -5.20 -20.21 -0.32
C HIS A 63 -6.18 -19.13 0.02
N GLY A 64 -6.00 -18.50 1.20
CA GLY A 64 -6.67 -17.25 1.48
C GLY A 64 -6.00 -16.11 0.73
N ASP A 65 -6.46 -14.91 0.99
CA ASP A 65 -5.94 -13.70 0.38
C ASP A 65 -5.27 -12.82 1.42
N GLN A 66 -4.43 -11.90 0.97
CA GLN A 66 -3.90 -10.87 1.83
C GLN A 66 -4.59 -9.55 1.49
N TYR A 67 -5.09 -8.88 2.51
CA TYR A 67 -5.69 -7.55 2.39
C TYR A 67 -4.75 -6.54 3.01
N VAL A 68 -4.37 -5.53 2.24
CA VAL A 68 -3.42 -4.52 2.65
C VAL A 68 -4.13 -3.19 2.74
N LYS A 69 -4.12 -2.58 3.93
CA LYS A 69 -4.66 -1.24 4.14
C LYS A 69 -3.55 -0.24 3.84
N VAL A 70 -3.85 0.73 3.01
CA VAL A 70 -2.89 1.77 2.63
C VAL A 70 -2.96 2.92 3.63
N GLN A 71 -1.82 3.27 4.23
CA GLN A 71 -1.66 4.47 5.04
C GLN A 71 -0.78 5.45 4.29
N ILE A 72 -1.20 6.70 4.25
CA ILE A 72 -0.45 7.75 3.56
C ILE A 72 0.40 8.50 4.58
N GLN A 73 1.69 8.62 4.29
CA GLN A 73 2.62 9.34 5.14
C GLN A 73 2.83 10.75 4.60
N VAL A 74 2.63 11.73 5.47
CA VAL A 74 2.96 13.12 5.16
C VAL A 74 4.36 13.40 5.69
N PRO A 75 5.26 13.96 4.86
CA PRO A 75 6.62 14.26 5.32
C PRO A 75 6.62 15.23 6.49
N LYS A 76 7.41 14.93 7.51
CA LYS A 76 7.57 15.83 8.66
C LYS A 76 8.49 17.00 8.34
N TYR A 77 9.47 16.76 7.48
CA TYR A 77 10.46 17.75 7.12
C TYR A 77 10.56 17.84 5.61
N LEU A 78 10.57 19.07 5.13
CA LEU A 78 10.75 19.34 3.71
C LEU A 78 11.93 20.30 3.57
N SER A 79 12.79 20.06 2.58
CA SER A 79 13.82 21.02 2.22
C SER A 79 13.18 22.31 1.74
N PRO A 80 13.90 23.44 1.78
CA PRO A 80 13.34 24.70 1.24
C PRO A 80 12.89 24.58 -0.21
N GLU A 81 13.63 23.84 -1.03
CA GLU A 81 13.24 23.62 -2.42
C GLU A 81 11.96 22.79 -2.53
N ALA A 82 11.84 21.74 -1.73
CA ALA A 82 10.65 20.90 -1.72
C ALA A 82 9.43 21.70 -1.27
N LYS A 83 9.59 22.55 -0.25
CA LYS A 83 8.50 23.44 0.20
C LYS A 83 8.03 24.35 -0.92
N LYS A 84 8.99 24.94 -1.63
CA LYS A 84 8.67 25.85 -2.74
C LYS A 84 7.88 25.12 -3.82
N LYS A 85 8.32 23.94 -4.20
CA LYS A 85 7.64 23.14 -5.22
C LYS A 85 6.24 22.73 -4.78
N LEU A 86 6.09 22.36 -3.52
CA LEU A 86 4.79 21.99 -2.99
C LEU A 86 3.85 23.18 -2.91
N GLN A 87 4.36 24.36 -2.58
CA GLN A 87 3.58 25.62 -2.61
C GLN A 87 3.11 25.93 -4.02
N GLU A 88 3.99 25.78 -5.01
CA GLU A 88 3.63 25.96 -6.41
C GLU A 88 2.51 25.01 -6.81
N TYR A 89 2.64 23.75 -6.42
CA TYR A 89 1.59 22.76 -6.68
C TYR A 89 0.26 23.17 -6.04
N SER A 90 0.29 23.65 -4.81
CA SER A 90 -0.94 24.03 -4.10
C SER A 90 -1.69 25.17 -4.79
N MET A 91 -0.97 26.02 -5.52
CA MET A 91 -1.57 27.14 -6.24
C MET A 91 -2.27 26.68 -7.53
N MET A 92 -1.99 25.46 -7.98
CA MET A 92 -2.61 24.87 -9.17
C MET A 92 -3.91 24.13 -8.87
N CYS A 93 -4.18 23.86 -7.60
CA CYS A 93 -5.36 23.09 -7.20
C CYS A 93 -6.58 23.96 -7.03
#